data_c715878dd6f73d53090c2aa887d3dcca
#
_entry.id   c715878dd6f73d53090c2aa887d3dcca
#
_cell.length_a   1.000
_cell.length_b   1.000
_cell.length_c   1.000
_cell.angle_alpha   90.00
_cell.angle_beta   90.00
_cell.angle_gamma   90.00
#
_symmetry.space_group_name_H-M   'P 1'
#
loop_
_entity.id
_entity.type
_entity.pdbx_description
1 polymer ?
#
loop_
_entity_poly.entity_id
_entity_poly.type
_entity_poly.pdbx_seq_one_letter_code
_entity_poly.pdbx_strand_id
1 'polypeptide(L)'
;MNYYLAFFFLACGLLVLIKPLYTYLFSNLVGSKVKISGYLALFFGIILFLTGLLQPEWSDRLWSVIFVVMGALSFLKGVWLITLPNHASKILEIFIKHYYKITVPVSILYLFISLTVVSTDYIGPQKDISKCESDDRIKVICGFSNPEDIV
;
A
#
# COMPACT_ATOMS: atom_id res chain seq x y z
N MET A 1 -0.96 12.87 -5.05
CA MET A 1 -0.13 11.64 -4.92
C MET A 1 -0.97 10.40 -4.64
N ASN A 2 -2.06 10.52 -3.93
CA ASN A 2 -2.91 9.38 -3.52
C ASN A 2 -3.63 8.69 -4.69
N TYR A 3 -4.01 9.41 -5.76
CA TYR A 3 -4.65 8.80 -6.93
C TYR A 3 -3.75 7.79 -7.66
N TYR A 4 -2.44 8.06 -7.76
CA TYR A 4 -1.49 7.10 -8.35
C TYR A 4 -1.36 5.84 -7.51
N LEU A 5 -1.36 6.01 -6.19
CA LEU A 5 -1.32 4.90 -5.24
C LEU A 5 -2.59 4.07 -5.31
N ALA A 6 -3.76 4.71 -5.31
CA ALA A 6 -5.05 4.05 -5.45
C ALA A 6 -5.14 3.29 -6.78
N PHE A 7 -4.72 3.91 -7.89
CA PHE A 7 -4.65 3.25 -9.19
C PHE A 7 -3.70 2.05 -9.19
N PHE A 8 -2.54 2.16 -8.52
CA PHE A 8 -1.61 1.05 -8.37
C PHE A 8 -2.26 -0.14 -7.65
N PHE A 9 -2.92 0.08 -6.52
CA PHE A 9 -3.61 -0.99 -5.80
C PHE A 9 -4.78 -1.57 -6.60
N LEU A 10 -5.54 -0.74 -7.31
CA LEU A 10 -6.59 -1.20 -8.22
C LEU A 10 -6.03 -2.11 -9.31
N ALA A 11 -4.96 -1.67 -9.98
CA ALA A 11 -4.30 -2.46 -11.02
C ALA A 11 -3.76 -3.78 -10.49
N CYS A 12 -3.09 -3.78 -9.32
CA CYS A 12 -2.62 -4.99 -8.66
C CYS A 12 -3.77 -5.96 -8.34
N GLY A 13 -4.88 -5.45 -7.80
CA GLY A 13 -6.07 -6.25 -7.51
C GLY A 13 -6.66 -6.91 -8.76
N LEU A 14 -6.73 -6.18 -9.86
CA LEU A 14 -7.21 -6.72 -11.15
C LEU A 14 -6.24 -7.72 -11.77
N LEU A 15 -4.92 -7.43 -11.75
CA LEU A 15 -3.90 -8.33 -12.30
C LEU A 15 -3.85 -9.67 -11.59
N VAL A 16 -4.06 -9.68 -10.28
CA VAL A 16 -4.10 -10.93 -9.49
C VAL A 16 -5.29 -11.82 -9.89
N LEU A 17 -6.39 -11.27 -10.43
CA LEU A 17 -7.54 -12.03 -10.93
C LEU A 17 -7.28 -12.73 -12.27
N ILE A 18 -6.23 -12.35 -13.00
CA ILE A 18 -5.88 -12.98 -14.27
C ILE A 18 -5.12 -14.27 -13.99
N LYS A 19 -5.83 -15.41 -13.95
CA LYS A 19 -5.28 -16.72 -13.62
C LYS A 19 -4.00 -17.10 -14.40
N PRO A 20 -3.92 -16.96 -15.73
CA PRO A 20 -2.71 -17.33 -16.45
C PRO A 20 -1.49 -16.48 -16.06
N LEU A 21 -1.68 -15.19 -15.80
CA LEU A 21 -0.61 -14.30 -15.33
C LEU A 21 -0.16 -14.68 -13.91
N TYR A 22 -1.12 -14.90 -13.03
CA TYR A 22 -0.85 -15.32 -11.65
C TYR A 22 -0.06 -16.64 -11.63
N THR A 23 -0.53 -17.68 -12.33
CA THR A 23 0.16 -18.96 -12.36
C THR A 23 1.54 -18.86 -12.99
N TYR A 24 1.71 -18.06 -14.04
CA TYR A 24 3.02 -17.81 -14.66
C TYR A 24 3.99 -17.13 -13.68
N LEU A 25 3.56 -16.08 -13.00
CA LEU A 25 4.39 -15.37 -12.01
C LEU A 25 4.79 -16.30 -10.86
N PHE A 26 3.83 -17.01 -10.27
CA PHE A 26 4.10 -17.88 -9.12
C PHE A 26 4.90 -19.14 -9.51
N SER A 27 4.65 -19.76 -10.66
CA SER A 27 5.44 -20.91 -11.13
C SER A 27 6.90 -20.54 -11.39
N ASN A 28 7.15 -19.33 -11.88
CA ASN A 28 8.52 -18.83 -12.04
C ASN A 28 9.23 -18.52 -10.71
N LEU A 29 8.49 -18.36 -9.62
CA LEU A 29 9.04 -18.11 -8.29
C LEU A 29 9.32 -19.39 -7.50
N VAL A 30 8.80 -20.55 -7.96
CA VAL A 30 9.05 -21.85 -7.31
C VAL A 30 10.45 -22.36 -7.67
N GLY A 31 11.08 -23.08 -6.75
CA GLY A 31 12.39 -23.69 -6.95
C GLY A 31 13.57 -22.73 -6.70
N SER A 32 14.56 -22.75 -7.60
CA SER A 32 15.81 -21.96 -7.43
C SER A 32 15.61 -20.44 -7.38
N LYS A 33 14.53 -19.95 -7.96
CA LYS A 33 14.24 -18.50 -8.03
C LYS A 33 13.60 -17.94 -6.75
N VAL A 34 13.18 -18.78 -5.81
CA VAL A 34 12.57 -18.36 -4.53
C VAL A 34 13.48 -17.40 -3.77
N LYS A 35 14.78 -17.68 -3.70
CA LYS A 35 15.75 -16.79 -3.03
C LYS A 35 15.86 -15.42 -3.71
N ILE A 36 15.87 -15.39 -5.04
CA ILE A 36 15.92 -14.13 -5.81
C ILE A 36 14.68 -13.29 -5.49
N SER A 37 13.50 -13.92 -5.48
CA SER A 37 12.26 -13.25 -5.07
C SER A 37 12.33 -12.74 -3.63
N GLY A 38 13.00 -13.47 -2.73
CA GLY A 38 13.25 -13.04 -1.36
C GLY A 38 14.10 -11.77 -1.28
N TYR A 39 15.20 -11.70 -2.04
CA TYR A 39 16.03 -10.47 -2.10
C TYR A 39 15.27 -9.28 -2.68
N LEU A 40 14.48 -9.49 -3.72
CA LEU A 40 13.63 -8.43 -4.27
C LEU A 40 12.58 -7.95 -3.26
N ALA A 41 11.95 -8.89 -2.54
CA ALA A 41 10.97 -8.55 -1.51
C ALA A 41 11.61 -7.76 -0.35
N LEU A 42 12.84 -8.10 0.07
CA LEU A 42 13.60 -7.34 1.05
C LEU A 42 13.90 -5.92 0.56
N PHE A 43 14.41 -5.79 -0.65
CA PHE A 43 14.78 -4.51 -1.24
C PHE A 43 13.57 -3.57 -1.33
N PHE A 44 12.48 -4.04 -1.92
CA PHE A 44 11.24 -3.25 -2.01
C PHE A 44 10.61 -3.00 -0.64
N GLY A 45 10.70 -3.98 0.27
CA GLY A 45 10.23 -3.84 1.65
C GLY A 45 10.92 -2.70 2.39
N ILE A 46 12.24 -2.61 2.29
CA ILE A 46 13.03 -1.52 2.89
C ILE A 46 12.66 -0.17 2.26
N ILE A 47 12.56 -0.09 0.94
CA ILE A 47 12.19 1.16 0.26
C ILE A 47 10.81 1.64 0.72
N LEU A 48 9.79 0.78 0.70
CA LEU A 48 8.44 1.15 1.12
C LEU A 48 8.40 1.58 2.60
N PHE A 49 9.08 0.83 3.46
CA PHE A 49 9.15 1.10 4.89
C PHE A 49 9.78 2.47 5.17
N LEU A 50 10.93 2.74 4.56
CA LEU A 50 11.60 4.02 4.71
C LEU A 50 10.80 5.17 4.10
N THR A 51 10.19 4.96 2.92
CA THR A 51 9.35 5.98 2.28
C THR A 51 8.16 6.37 3.17
N GLY A 52 7.57 5.40 3.87
CA GLY A 52 6.50 5.68 4.83
C GLY A 52 6.99 6.43 6.07
N LEU A 53 8.10 5.98 6.68
CA LEU A 53 8.63 6.56 7.92
C LEU A 53 9.23 7.96 7.75
N LEU A 54 9.85 8.24 6.61
CA LEU A 54 10.50 9.53 6.34
C LEU A 54 9.52 10.67 6.09
N GLN A 55 8.22 10.38 6.01
CA GLN A 55 7.22 11.43 5.89
C GLN A 55 7.01 12.14 7.24
N PRO A 56 7.00 13.48 7.27
CA PRO A 56 6.61 14.20 8.48
C PRO A 56 5.17 13.82 8.85
N GLU A 57 4.92 13.57 10.13
CA GLU A 57 3.61 13.17 10.67
C GLU A 57 3.07 11.89 9.98
N TRP A 58 3.97 10.90 9.79
CA TRP A 58 3.65 9.66 9.06
C TRP A 58 2.48 8.88 9.68
N SER A 59 2.31 8.96 11.01
CA SER A 59 1.23 8.29 11.74
C SER A 59 -0.14 8.87 11.44
N ASP A 60 -0.21 10.15 11.07
CA ASP A 60 -1.46 10.86 10.83
C ASP A 60 -1.96 10.73 9.39
N ARG A 61 -1.10 10.17 8.53
CA ARG A 61 -1.40 9.96 7.12
C ARG A 61 -1.61 8.49 6.81
N LEU A 62 -2.84 8.10 6.55
CA LEU A 62 -3.20 6.70 6.29
C LEU A 62 -2.30 6.04 5.23
N TRP A 63 -1.94 6.74 4.14
CA TRP A 63 -1.09 6.17 3.10
C TRP A 63 0.34 5.89 3.58
N SER A 64 0.90 6.72 4.48
CA SER A 64 2.22 6.48 5.09
C SER A 64 2.19 5.24 5.99
N VAL A 65 1.13 5.10 6.78
CA VAL A 65 0.91 3.91 7.61
C VAL A 65 0.80 2.66 6.74
N ILE A 66 0.06 2.73 5.62
CA ILE A 66 -0.02 1.61 4.67
C ILE A 66 1.36 1.25 4.13
N PHE A 67 2.19 2.23 3.76
CA PHE A 67 3.55 1.97 3.28
C PHE A 67 4.44 1.33 4.33
N VAL A 68 4.39 1.80 5.57
CA VAL A 68 5.15 1.21 6.69
C VAL A 68 4.72 -0.24 6.91
N VAL A 69 3.43 -0.52 6.98
CA VAL A 69 2.92 -1.88 7.19
C VAL A 69 3.26 -2.80 6.02
N MET A 70 3.02 -2.36 4.78
CA MET A 70 3.34 -3.15 3.59
C MET A 70 4.85 -3.38 3.43
N GLY A 71 5.66 -2.37 3.77
CA GLY A 71 7.11 -2.49 3.79
C GLY A 71 7.59 -3.52 4.80
N ALA A 72 7.08 -3.47 6.04
CA ALA A 72 7.40 -4.43 7.09
C ALA A 72 6.99 -5.87 6.70
N LEU A 73 5.78 -6.05 6.17
CA LEU A 73 5.29 -7.36 5.72
C LEU A 73 6.13 -7.90 4.54
N SER A 74 6.51 -7.04 3.59
CA SER A 74 7.37 -7.41 2.47
C SER A 74 8.78 -7.79 2.93
N PHE A 75 9.33 -7.06 3.91
CA PHE A 75 10.61 -7.37 4.53
C PHE A 75 10.57 -8.75 5.22
N LEU A 76 9.59 -9.01 6.07
CA LEU A 76 9.41 -10.30 6.75
C LEU A 76 9.26 -11.45 5.75
N LYS A 77 8.46 -11.24 4.70
CA LYS A 77 8.33 -12.19 3.59
C LYS A 77 9.67 -12.45 2.92
N GLY A 78 10.46 -11.41 2.67
CA GLY A 78 11.79 -11.54 2.07
C GLY A 78 12.73 -12.40 2.90
N VAL A 79 12.82 -12.11 4.21
CA VAL A 79 13.60 -12.91 5.16
C VAL A 79 13.16 -14.37 5.13
N TRP A 80 11.86 -14.63 5.20
CA TRP A 80 11.31 -15.98 5.18
C TRP A 80 11.62 -16.75 3.89
N LEU A 81 11.51 -16.12 2.72
CA LEU A 81 11.84 -16.73 1.43
C LEU A 81 13.33 -17.10 1.30
N ILE A 82 14.21 -16.32 1.93
CA ILE A 82 15.67 -16.57 1.89
C ILE A 82 16.06 -17.65 2.89
N THR A 83 15.53 -17.61 4.11
CA THR A 83 15.91 -18.53 5.20
C THR A 83 15.30 -19.91 5.05
N LEU A 84 14.07 -20.02 4.55
CA LEU A 84 13.32 -21.27 4.43
C LEU A 84 12.79 -21.50 2.99
N PRO A 85 13.68 -21.57 1.98
CA PRO A 85 13.25 -21.61 0.57
C PRO A 85 12.42 -22.86 0.23
N ASN A 86 12.73 -24.01 0.82
CA ASN A 86 12.00 -25.25 0.58
C ASN A 86 10.58 -25.22 1.16
N HIS A 87 10.42 -24.59 2.33
CA HIS A 87 9.11 -24.41 2.96
C HIS A 87 8.28 -23.39 2.17
N ALA A 88 8.91 -22.32 1.73
CA ALA A 88 8.29 -21.29 0.91
C ALA A 88 7.80 -21.85 -0.44
N SER A 89 8.60 -22.68 -1.11
CA SER A 89 8.19 -23.33 -2.37
C SER A 89 6.93 -24.18 -2.19
N LYS A 90 6.84 -24.98 -1.11
CA LYS A 90 5.64 -25.80 -0.83
C LYS A 90 4.39 -24.92 -0.61
N ILE A 91 4.54 -23.81 0.09
CA ILE A 91 3.42 -22.89 0.30
C ILE A 91 3.02 -22.23 -1.02
N LEU A 92 3.97 -21.80 -1.86
CA LEU A 92 3.68 -21.24 -3.18
C LEU A 92 2.92 -22.22 -4.07
N GLU A 93 3.25 -23.51 -4.04
CA GLU A 93 2.49 -24.55 -4.73
C GLU A 93 1.04 -24.65 -4.24
N ILE A 94 0.82 -24.53 -2.91
CA ILE A 94 -0.53 -24.48 -2.34
C ILE A 94 -1.30 -23.25 -2.85
N PHE A 95 -0.64 -22.10 -2.96
CA PHE A 95 -1.24 -20.89 -3.52
C PHE A 95 -1.68 -21.08 -4.98
N ILE A 96 -0.86 -21.73 -5.79
CA ILE A 96 -1.21 -22.05 -7.19
C ILE A 96 -2.40 -23.01 -7.23
N LYS A 97 -2.38 -24.07 -6.41
CA LYS A 97 -3.42 -25.09 -6.36
C LYS A 97 -4.78 -24.52 -5.92
N HIS A 98 -4.78 -23.61 -4.95
CA HIS A 98 -6.00 -23.02 -4.39
C HIS A 98 -6.24 -21.59 -4.90
N TYR A 99 -5.92 -21.32 -6.16
CA TYR A 99 -5.99 -20.01 -6.79
C TYR A 99 -7.22 -19.20 -6.38
N TYR A 100 -8.43 -19.69 -6.66
CA TYR A 100 -9.65 -18.90 -6.40
C TYR A 100 -9.88 -18.62 -4.91
N LYS A 101 -9.55 -19.55 -4.02
CA LYS A 101 -9.74 -19.38 -2.58
C LYS A 101 -8.85 -18.30 -1.98
N ILE A 102 -7.70 -18.05 -2.59
CA ILE A 102 -6.71 -17.11 -2.10
C ILE A 102 -6.79 -15.78 -2.86
N THR A 103 -6.97 -15.85 -4.17
CA THR A 103 -6.92 -14.69 -5.05
C THR A 103 -8.12 -13.77 -4.85
N VAL A 104 -9.32 -14.32 -4.66
CA VAL A 104 -10.52 -13.50 -4.48
C VAL A 104 -10.43 -12.63 -3.20
N PRO A 105 -10.12 -13.17 -2.00
CA PRO A 105 -9.93 -12.36 -0.82
C PRO A 105 -8.81 -11.31 -0.96
N VAL A 106 -7.69 -11.69 -1.59
CA VAL A 106 -6.57 -10.78 -1.81
C VAL A 106 -6.97 -9.63 -2.74
N SER A 107 -7.69 -9.92 -3.82
CA SER A 107 -8.20 -8.88 -4.74
C SER A 107 -9.18 -7.93 -4.04
N ILE A 108 -10.09 -8.47 -3.24
CA ILE A 108 -11.03 -7.66 -2.44
C ILE A 108 -10.25 -6.74 -1.49
N LEU A 109 -9.19 -7.25 -0.83
CA LEU A 109 -8.35 -6.46 0.04
C LEU A 109 -7.66 -5.30 -0.72
N TYR A 110 -7.10 -5.56 -1.90
CA TYR A 110 -6.49 -4.52 -2.74
C TYR A 110 -7.50 -3.46 -3.19
N LEU A 111 -8.72 -3.88 -3.58
CA LEU A 111 -9.79 -2.96 -3.93
C LEU A 111 -10.23 -2.12 -2.73
N PHE A 112 -10.34 -2.73 -1.55
CA PHE A 112 -10.66 -2.01 -0.33
C PHE A 112 -9.59 -0.98 0.03
N ILE A 113 -8.30 -1.33 -0.05
CA ILE A 113 -7.20 -0.39 0.17
C ILE A 113 -7.25 0.75 -0.85
N SER A 114 -7.51 0.45 -2.13
CA SER A 114 -7.66 1.47 -3.17
C SER A 114 -8.77 2.47 -2.83
N LEU A 115 -9.95 1.97 -2.44
CA LEU A 115 -11.08 2.81 -2.05
C LEU A 115 -10.78 3.67 -0.81
N THR A 116 -10.15 3.10 0.21
CA THR A 116 -9.79 3.84 1.42
C THR A 116 -8.78 4.94 1.13
N VAL A 117 -7.81 4.70 0.26
CA VAL A 117 -6.83 5.72 -0.15
C VAL A 117 -7.49 6.87 -0.89
N VAL A 118 -8.49 6.60 -1.75
CA VAL A 118 -9.26 7.67 -2.43
C VAL A 118 -10.13 8.42 -1.43
N SER A 119 -10.83 7.72 -0.54
CA SER A 119 -11.76 8.35 0.40
C SER A 119 -11.06 9.27 1.41
N THR A 120 -9.83 8.94 1.80
CA THR A 120 -9.05 9.79 2.72
C THR A 120 -8.55 11.09 2.10
N ASP A 121 -8.46 11.18 0.78
CA ASP A 121 -8.22 12.46 0.11
C ASP A 121 -9.47 13.36 0.07
N TYR A 122 -10.64 12.74 0.02
CA TYR A 122 -11.92 13.47 0.04
C TYR A 122 -12.30 13.97 1.44
N ILE A 123 -11.91 13.18 2.46
CA ILE A 123 -12.09 13.55 3.87
C ILE A 123 -10.71 13.97 4.39
N GLY A 124 -10.10 14.95 3.74
CA GLY A 124 -8.85 15.54 4.24
C GLY A 124 -8.98 15.91 5.72
N PRO A 125 -7.90 15.89 6.51
CA PRO A 125 -7.97 16.33 7.90
C PRO A 125 -8.59 17.72 7.87
N GLN A 126 -9.74 17.86 8.51
CA GLN A 126 -10.31 19.20 8.74
C GLN A 126 -9.20 19.98 9.43
N LYS A 127 -8.61 20.95 8.71
CA LYS A 127 -7.64 21.83 9.31
C LYS A 127 -8.29 22.36 10.58
N ASP A 128 -7.62 22.16 11.70
CA ASP A 128 -8.09 22.63 12.99
C ASP A 128 -8.19 24.16 12.91
N ILE A 129 -9.41 24.62 12.68
CA ILE A 129 -9.74 26.05 12.46
C ILE A 129 -9.45 26.85 13.74
N SER A 130 -9.29 26.17 14.90
CA SER A 130 -8.97 26.82 16.17
C SER A 130 -7.55 27.42 16.22
N LYS A 131 -6.68 27.08 15.27
CA LYS A 131 -5.29 27.56 15.19
C LYS A 131 -5.08 28.68 14.19
N CYS A 132 -6.12 29.27 13.67
CA CYS A 132 -6.00 30.44 12.82
C CYS A 132 -5.71 31.67 13.68
N GLU A 133 -4.46 32.05 13.77
CA GLU A 133 -4.04 33.33 14.39
C GLU A 133 -3.92 34.41 13.30
N SER A 134 -4.55 35.56 13.57
CA SER A 134 -4.40 36.74 12.75
C SER A 134 -3.16 37.53 13.22
N ASP A 135 -2.26 37.86 12.31
CA ASP A 135 -1.15 38.75 12.59
C ASP A 135 -1.57 40.21 12.34
N ASP A 136 -0.88 41.17 12.94
CA ASP A 136 -1.19 42.62 12.83
C ASP A 136 -1.26 43.15 11.39
N ARG A 137 -0.72 42.37 10.43
CA ARG A 137 -0.69 42.75 9.01
C ARG A 137 -1.68 41.98 8.14
N ILE A 138 -2.17 40.81 8.62
CA ILE A 138 -3.00 39.89 7.82
C ILE A 138 -4.17 39.43 8.68
N LYS A 139 -5.38 39.88 8.32
CA LYS A 139 -6.59 39.36 8.91
C LYS A 139 -6.92 38.03 8.25
N VAL A 140 -6.67 36.95 8.97
CA VAL A 140 -7.01 35.59 8.51
C VAL A 140 -8.46 35.32 8.82
N ILE A 141 -9.28 35.12 7.79
CA ILE A 141 -10.66 34.70 7.93
C ILE A 141 -10.68 33.16 7.87
N CYS A 142 -10.97 32.53 8.99
CA CYS A 142 -11.01 31.10 9.13
C CYS A 142 -12.45 30.58 9.06
N GLY A 143 -12.63 29.36 8.56
CA GLY A 143 -13.96 28.73 8.53
C GLY A 143 -14.55 28.57 7.14
N PHE A 144 -13.88 29.03 6.09
CA PHE A 144 -14.34 28.75 4.73
C PHE A 144 -13.76 27.45 4.22
N SER A 145 -14.61 26.50 3.93
CA SER A 145 -14.25 25.21 3.33
C SER A 145 -14.16 25.31 1.80
N ASN A 146 -14.70 26.38 1.20
CA ASN A 146 -14.76 26.58 -0.24
C ASN A 146 -14.41 28.04 -0.58
N PRO A 147 -13.58 28.30 -1.61
CA PRO A 147 -13.29 29.66 -2.06
C PRO A 147 -14.52 30.40 -2.63
N GLU A 148 -15.62 29.70 -2.89
CA GLU A 148 -16.89 30.26 -3.34
C GLU A 148 -17.72 30.92 -2.22
N ASP A 149 -17.35 30.67 -0.95
CA ASP A 149 -18.02 31.28 0.22
C ASP A 149 -17.57 32.72 0.49
N ILE A 150 -16.68 33.30 -0.33
CA ILE A 150 -16.22 34.68 -0.24
C ILE A 150 -16.98 35.50 -1.29
N VAL A 151 -18.12 36.03 -0.92
CA VAL A 151 -18.85 37.04 -1.67
C VAL A 151 -18.69 38.38 -1.00
#